data_3bed321ddfbaddd460cad7ebd75d1f56
#
_entry.id   3bed321ddfbaddd460cad7ebd75d1f56
#
_cell.length_a   1.000
_cell.length_b   1.000
_cell.length_c   1.000
_cell.angle_alpha   90.00
_cell.angle_beta   90.00
_cell.angle_gamma   90.00
#
_symmetry.space_group_name_H-M   'P 1'
#
loop_
_entity.id
_entity.type
_entity.pdbx_description
1 polymer ?
#
loop_
_entity_poly.entity_id
_entity_poly.type
_entity_poly.pdbx_seq_one_letter_code
_entity_poly.pdbx_strand_id
1 'polypeptide(L)'
;MVNDLSNDLSNAALTPAERAPRPIAAGVDIGHVHLKTADIDRVHDFYVGVLGFDVIARMPSALFLSAGGYHHHLGFNTWESAGGSPPPPGTTGLYHVAIRYPTRAALGDALRRLADAKWPIDGASDHGTHEAIYLRDPDQNGLELAWDRPESDWPRDAEGRLRSERAAPDLADLLAAADDL
;
A
#
# COMPACT_ATOMS: atom_id res chain seq x y z
N MET A 1 -16.08 -26.66 -13.82
CA MET A 1 -15.35 -26.82 -15.09
C MET A 1 -14.59 -25.52 -15.29
N VAL A 2 -13.31 -25.53 -14.95
CA VAL A 2 -12.39 -24.40 -15.24
C VAL A 2 -11.97 -24.63 -16.70
N ASN A 3 -12.40 -23.76 -17.61
CA ASN A 3 -11.90 -23.80 -18.98
C ASN A 3 -10.38 -23.61 -18.92
N ASP A 4 -9.68 -24.62 -19.37
CA ASP A 4 -8.24 -24.58 -19.59
C ASP A 4 -7.91 -23.63 -20.76
N LEU A 5 -7.61 -22.37 -20.41
CA LEU A 5 -7.15 -21.36 -21.36
C LEU A 5 -5.64 -21.50 -21.66
N SER A 6 -4.99 -22.54 -21.16
CA SER A 6 -3.53 -22.72 -21.30
C SER A 6 -3.12 -23.17 -22.70
N ASN A 7 -4.04 -23.67 -23.52
CA ASN A 7 -3.69 -24.25 -24.84
C ASN A 7 -3.82 -23.29 -26.05
N ASP A 8 -4.38 -22.09 -25.87
CA ASP A 8 -4.64 -21.19 -27.04
C ASP A 8 -3.56 -20.09 -27.22
N LEU A 9 -2.65 -19.93 -26.26
CA LEU A 9 -1.60 -18.90 -26.32
C LEU A 9 -0.24 -19.43 -26.84
N SER A 10 -0.11 -20.72 -27.13
CA SER A 10 1.21 -21.34 -27.35
C SER A 10 1.68 -21.37 -28.81
N ASN A 11 0.92 -20.91 -29.81
CA ASN A 11 1.29 -21.17 -31.20
C ASN A 11 1.43 -19.95 -32.14
N ALA A 12 1.34 -18.74 -31.68
CA ALA A 12 1.74 -17.59 -32.47
C ALA A 12 3.20 -17.22 -32.14
N ALA A 13 4.16 -17.77 -32.86
CA ALA A 13 5.54 -17.31 -32.78
C ALA A 13 5.60 -15.85 -33.25
N LEU A 14 5.58 -14.90 -32.29
CA LEU A 14 5.72 -13.48 -32.57
C LEU A 14 7.05 -13.22 -33.28
N THR A 15 7.02 -12.41 -34.32
CA THR A 15 8.24 -11.90 -34.97
C THR A 15 9.05 -11.03 -33.98
N PRO A 16 10.36 -10.82 -34.20
CA PRO A 16 11.15 -9.92 -33.35
C PRO A 16 10.57 -8.52 -33.22
N ALA A 17 9.90 -7.99 -34.24
CA ALA A 17 9.21 -6.69 -34.22
C ALA A 17 7.95 -6.71 -33.33
N GLU A 18 7.24 -7.83 -33.27
CA GLU A 18 6.07 -8.02 -32.39
C GLU A 18 6.47 -8.25 -30.93
N ARG A 19 7.73 -8.61 -30.67
CA ARG A 19 8.31 -8.77 -29.33
C ARG A 19 8.93 -7.49 -28.79
N ALA A 20 8.95 -6.40 -29.55
CA ALA A 20 9.46 -5.13 -29.06
C ALA A 20 8.64 -4.66 -27.84
N PRO A 21 9.29 -4.21 -26.75
CA PRO A 21 8.59 -3.71 -25.59
C PRO A 21 7.62 -2.59 -25.98
N ARG A 22 6.35 -2.75 -25.65
CA ARG A 22 5.35 -1.71 -25.82
C ARG A 22 4.99 -1.16 -24.43
N PRO A 23 4.83 0.16 -24.28
CA PRO A 23 4.35 0.73 -23.03
C PRO A 23 2.99 0.09 -22.66
N ILE A 24 2.80 -0.17 -21.39
CA ILE A 24 1.48 -0.53 -20.85
C ILE A 24 0.53 0.65 -21.05
N ALA A 25 -0.77 0.40 -21.17
CA ALA A 25 -1.77 1.45 -21.34
C ALA A 25 -1.67 2.48 -20.20
N ALA A 26 -1.63 3.75 -20.55
CA ALA A 26 -1.71 4.83 -19.57
C ALA A 26 -3.02 4.70 -18.78
N GLY A 27 -2.96 4.85 -17.46
CA GLY A 27 -4.12 4.68 -16.58
C GLY A 27 -4.28 3.25 -16.01
N VAL A 28 -3.41 2.30 -16.35
CA VAL A 28 -3.31 1.05 -15.58
C VAL A 28 -2.89 1.40 -14.15
N ASP A 29 -3.62 0.84 -13.17
CA ASP A 29 -3.47 1.14 -11.75
C ASP A 29 -3.44 -0.15 -10.92
N ILE A 30 -3.09 -0.03 -9.65
CA ILE A 30 -3.13 -1.13 -8.68
C ILE A 30 -4.53 -1.14 -8.06
N GLY A 31 -5.35 -2.10 -8.46
CA GLY A 31 -6.73 -2.20 -7.99
C GLY A 31 -6.84 -2.56 -6.51
N HIS A 32 -6.08 -3.56 -6.06
CA HIS A 32 -6.04 -4.00 -4.67
C HIS A 32 -4.78 -4.79 -4.37
N VAL A 33 -4.49 -4.95 -3.09
CA VAL A 33 -3.49 -5.88 -2.57
C VAL A 33 -4.19 -6.95 -1.76
N HIS A 34 -3.84 -8.23 -1.98
CA HIS A 34 -4.39 -9.35 -1.22
C HIS A 34 -3.25 -10.06 -0.46
N LEU A 35 -3.34 -10.03 0.86
CA LEU A 35 -2.30 -10.51 1.77
C LEU A 35 -2.76 -11.78 2.50
N LYS A 36 -1.82 -12.69 2.73
CA LYS A 36 -2.01 -13.76 3.69
C LYS A 36 -1.87 -13.20 5.09
N THR A 37 -2.73 -13.65 6.01
CA THR A 37 -2.64 -13.30 7.43
C THR A 37 -2.72 -14.54 8.29
N ALA A 38 -2.11 -14.49 9.47
CA ALA A 38 -2.24 -15.58 10.45
C ALA A 38 -3.60 -15.55 11.16
N ASP A 39 -4.24 -14.37 11.27
CA ASP A 39 -5.42 -14.14 12.08
C ASP A 39 -6.24 -12.96 11.55
N ILE A 40 -7.51 -13.19 11.19
CA ILE A 40 -8.44 -12.19 10.66
C ILE A 40 -8.79 -11.13 11.71
N ASP A 41 -8.96 -11.50 12.97
CA ASP A 41 -9.34 -10.56 14.03
C ASP A 41 -8.21 -9.56 14.27
N ARG A 42 -6.98 -10.04 14.28
CA ARG A 42 -5.79 -9.23 14.48
C ARG A 42 -5.58 -8.18 13.37
N VAL A 43 -5.77 -8.54 12.10
CA VAL A 43 -5.69 -7.57 11.01
C VAL A 43 -6.91 -6.64 11.01
N HIS A 44 -8.09 -7.12 11.38
CA HIS A 44 -9.27 -6.26 11.56
C HIS A 44 -9.00 -5.18 12.61
N ASP A 45 -8.51 -5.55 13.79
CA ASP A 45 -8.25 -4.61 14.89
C ASP A 45 -7.26 -3.51 14.48
N PHE A 46 -6.28 -3.85 13.64
CA PHE A 46 -5.33 -2.87 13.14
C PHE A 46 -5.90 -2.03 11.99
N TYR A 47 -6.33 -2.65 10.90
CA TYR A 47 -6.72 -1.89 9.71
C TYR A 47 -8.04 -1.15 9.87
N VAL A 48 -8.99 -1.71 10.63
CA VAL A 48 -10.27 -1.05 10.94
C VAL A 48 -10.15 -0.25 12.23
N GLY A 49 -9.65 -0.85 13.31
CA GLY A 49 -9.62 -0.23 14.63
C GLY A 49 -8.60 0.93 14.73
N VAL A 50 -7.43 0.80 14.09
CA VAL A 50 -6.39 1.85 14.15
C VAL A 50 -6.43 2.72 12.89
N LEU A 51 -6.32 2.14 11.69
CA LEU A 51 -6.23 2.93 10.45
C LEU A 51 -7.59 3.46 9.96
N GLY A 52 -8.71 2.83 10.34
CA GLY A 52 -10.05 3.32 10.05
C GLY A 52 -10.62 2.92 8.69
N PHE A 53 -10.16 1.80 8.11
CA PHE A 53 -10.77 1.27 6.89
C PHE A 53 -12.18 0.74 7.14
N ASP A 54 -13.05 0.88 6.13
CA ASP A 54 -14.39 0.30 6.12
C ASP A 54 -14.35 -1.18 5.79
N VAL A 55 -15.16 -1.98 6.50
CA VAL A 55 -15.35 -3.40 6.19
C VAL A 55 -16.35 -3.54 5.05
N ILE A 56 -15.91 -4.07 3.91
CA ILE A 56 -16.76 -4.39 2.78
C ILE A 56 -17.36 -5.79 2.92
N ALA A 57 -16.52 -6.76 3.33
CA ALA A 57 -16.97 -8.12 3.63
C ALA A 57 -16.05 -8.76 4.66
N ARG A 58 -16.64 -9.54 5.58
CA ARG A 58 -15.92 -10.34 6.56
C ARG A 58 -16.48 -11.75 6.60
N MET A 59 -15.59 -12.72 6.52
CA MET A 59 -15.84 -14.15 6.62
C MET A 59 -14.92 -14.75 7.69
N PRO A 60 -15.15 -15.97 8.17
CA PRO A 60 -14.26 -16.59 9.17
C PRO A 60 -12.79 -16.66 8.73
N SER A 61 -12.52 -16.75 7.42
CA SER A 61 -11.18 -16.92 6.87
C SER A 61 -10.76 -15.83 5.89
N ALA A 62 -11.54 -14.74 5.74
CA ALA A 62 -11.20 -13.64 4.84
C ALA A 62 -11.81 -12.31 5.30
N LEU A 63 -11.14 -11.21 4.93
CA LEU A 63 -11.56 -9.83 5.23
C LEU A 63 -11.24 -8.95 4.02
N PHE A 64 -12.22 -8.12 3.61
CA PHE A 64 -12.07 -7.17 2.51
C PHE A 64 -12.37 -5.77 3.02
N LEU A 65 -11.44 -4.84 2.78
CA LEU A 65 -11.48 -3.49 3.32
C LEU A 65 -11.38 -2.45 2.22
N SER A 66 -12.02 -1.31 2.44
CA SER A 66 -11.98 -0.17 1.52
C SER A 66 -11.91 1.17 2.26
N ALA A 67 -11.65 2.23 1.50
CA ALA A 67 -11.86 3.61 1.87
C ALA A 67 -12.72 4.26 0.77
N GLY A 68 -13.79 4.97 1.17
CA GLY A 68 -14.63 5.75 0.24
C GLY A 68 -15.47 4.92 -0.76
N GLY A 69 -15.85 3.67 -0.43
CA GLY A 69 -16.84 2.90 -1.19
C GLY A 69 -16.34 2.16 -2.43
N TYR A 70 -15.03 2.08 -2.67
CA TYR A 70 -14.47 1.19 -3.68
C TYR A 70 -14.70 -0.28 -3.27
N HIS A 71 -14.81 -1.23 -4.24
CA HIS A 71 -15.15 -2.62 -3.93
C HIS A 71 -14.20 -3.28 -2.91
N HIS A 72 -12.91 -3.02 -2.93
CA HIS A 72 -11.92 -3.21 -1.86
C HIS A 72 -10.53 -2.74 -2.32
N HIS A 73 -9.75 -2.19 -1.41
CA HIS A 73 -8.34 -1.84 -1.59
C HIS A 73 -7.43 -2.92 -1.01
N LEU A 74 -7.86 -3.54 0.09
CA LEU A 74 -7.12 -4.57 0.81
C LEU A 74 -7.98 -5.81 0.97
N GLY A 75 -7.39 -6.96 0.69
CA GLY A 75 -7.94 -8.29 0.98
C GLY A 75 -6.98 -9.05 1.89
N PHE A 76 -7.54 -9.81 2.82
CA PHE A 76 -6.79 -10.68 3.73
C PHE A 76 -7.44 -12.05 3.77
N ASN A 77 -6.63 -13.10 3.85
CA ASN A 77 -7.13 -14.45 4.09
C ASN A 77 -6.17 -15.29 4.92
N THR A 78 -6.73 -16.33 5.55
CA THR A 78 -5.99 -17.34 6.34
C THR A 78 -5.94 -18.71 5.65
N TRP A 79 -6.30 -18.80 4.35
CA TRP A 79 -6.51 -20.09 3.66
C TRP A 79 -5.30 -21.01 3.71
N GLU A 80 -4.10 -20.46 3.66
CA GLU A 80 -2.85 -21.20 3.71
C GLU A 80 -1.96 -20.79 4.90
N SER A 81 -2.44 -19.85 5.74
CA SER A 81 -1.59 -19.15 6.72
C SER A 81 -2.20 -19.00 8.11
N ALA A 82 -3.32 -19.71 8.41
CA ALA A 82 -3.93 -19.66 9.73
C ALA A 82 -2.93 -20.05 10.84
N GLY A 83 -2.72 -19.15 11.81
CA GLY A 83 -1.75 -19.34 12.90
C GLY A 83 -0.28 -19.37 12.45
N GLY A 84 -0.01 -18.96 11.22
CA GLY A 84 1.34 -18.92 10.64
C GLY A 84 2.21 -17.82 11.22
N SER A 85 3.46 -17.78 10.78
CA SER A 85 4.46 -16.77 11.14
C SER A 85 4.85 -15.93 9.91
N PRO A 86 5.33 -14.69 10.12
CA PRO A 86 5.90 -13.89 9.04
C PRO A 86 7.04 -14.61 8.33
N PRO A 87 7.33 -14.26 7.06
CA PRO A 87 8.50 -14.76 6.37
C PRO A 87 9.79 -14.45 7.15
N PRO A 88 10.78 -15.36 7.18
CA PRO A 88 12.06 -15.09 7.81
C PRO A 88 12.77 -13.86 7.18
N PRO A 89 13.57 -13.09 7.94
CA PRO A 89 14.39 -12.03 7.38
C PRO A 89 15.30 -12.53 6.23
N GLY A 90 15.46 -11.71 5.19
CA GLY A 90 16.31 -12.04 4.04
C GLY A 90 15.61 -12.84 2.94
N THR A 91 14.32 -13.14 3.07
CA THR A 91 13.52 -13.71 1.98
C THR A 91 13.04 -12.62 1.01
N THR A 92 12.78 -13.02 -0.24
CA THR A 92 12.13 -12.18 -1.23
C THR A 92 10.63 -12.06 -0.94
N GLY A 93 9.96 -11.03 -1.46
CA GLY A 93 8.52 -10.81 -1.31
C GLY A 93 8.16 -9.34 -1.29
N LEU A 94 7.05 -9.00 -0.66
CA LEU A 94 6.60 -7.63 -0.50
C LEU A 94 7.56 -6.87 0.43
N TYR A 95 8.12 -5.74 -0.06
CA TYR A 95 8.86 -4.84 0.81
C TYR A 95 7.91 -3.96 1.62
N HIS A 96 7.00 -3.25 0.92
CA HIS A 96 5.85 -2.58 1.51
C HIS A 96 4.74 -2.40 0.47
N VAL A 97 3.54 -2.10 0.94
CA VAL A 97 2.46 -1.51 0.14
C VAL A 97 2.28 -0.06 0.57
N ALA A 98 2.23 0.85 -0.42
CA ALA A 98 1.95 2.26 -0.15
C ALA A 98 0.43 2.50 -0.14
N ILE A 99 -0.07 3.06 0.96
CA ILE A 99 -1.45 3.52 1.13
C ILE A 99 -1.42 5.04 0.99
N ARG A 100 -2.02 5.55 -0.09
CA ARG A 100 -1.99 6.96 -0.41
C ARG A 100 -3.18 7.71 0.20
N TYR A 101 -2.88 8.69 1.03
CA TYR A 101 -3.84 9.59 1.65
C TYR A 101 -4.13 10.78 0.72
N PRO A 102 -5.39 11.27 0.64
CA PRO A 102 -5.77 12.31 -0.32
C PRO A 102 -5.20 13.70 0.03
N THR A 103 -4.95 13.94 1.31
CA THR A 103 -4.41 15.22 1.80
C THR A 103 -3.34 14.99 2.86
N ARG A 104 -2.50 16.01 3.08
CA ARG A 104 -1.51 16.00 4.16
C ARG A 104 -2.18 15.92 5.54
N ALA A 105 -3.34 16.57 5.71
CA ALA A 105 -4.15 16.48 6.92
C ALA A 105 -4.60 15.04 7.21
N ALA A 106 -5.04 14.31 6.18
CA ALA A 106 -5.44 12.91 6.33
C ALA A 106 -4.24 11.99 6.70
N LEU A 107 -3.03 12.26 6.17
CA LEU A 107 -1.82 11.55 6.60
C LEU A 107 -1.47 11.90 8.06
N GLY A 108 -1.64 13.17 8.46
CA GLY A 108 -1.47 13.64 9.84
C GLY A 108 -2.44 12.94 10.81
N ASP A 109 -3.71 12.77 10.41
CA ASP A 109 -4.69 12.01 11.21
C ASP A 109 -4.30 10.53 11.35
N ALA A 110 -3.78 9.92 10.29
CA ALA A 110 -3.26 8.55 10.37
C ALA A 110 -2.08 8.45 11.36
N LEU A 111 -1.18 9.41 11.37
CA LEU A 111 -0.10 9.49 12.35
C LEU A 111 -0.64 9.63 13.78
N ARG A 112 -1.65 10.49 13.99
CA ARG A 112 -2.33 10.66 15.29
C ARG A 112 -2.94 9.35 15.77
N ARG A 113 -3.67 8.63 14.91
CA ARG A 113 -4.27 7.32 15.23
C ARG A 113 -3.22 6.30 15.63
N LEU A 114 -2.10 6.24 14.93
CA LEU A 114 -0.99 5.35 15.28
C LEU A 114 -0.40 5.72 16.65
N ALA A 115 -0.21 7.01 16.94
CA ALA A 115 0.29 7.50 18.22
C ALA A 115 -0.67 7.16 19.37
N ASP A 116 -1.97 7.38 19.21
CA ASP A 116 -3.01 7.07 20.21
C ASP A 116 -3.07 5.56 20.48
N ALA A 117 -2.94 4.73 19.45
CA ALA A 117 -2.87 3.29 19.57
C ALA A 117 -1.50 2.80 20.08
N LYS A 118 -0.51 3.69 20.23
CA LYS A 118 0.89 3.34 20.55
C LYS A 118 1.48 2.31 19.58
N TRP A 119 1.04 2.38 18.31
CA TRP A 119 1.55 1.49 17.28
C TRP A 119 2.95 1.94 16.84
N PRO A 120 3.95 1.04 16.82
CA PRO A 120 5.32 1.41 16.46
C PRO A 120 5.41 1.81 14.98
N ILE A 121 6.20 2.84 14.69
CA ILE A 121 6.61 3.20 13.34
C ILE A 121 8.09 2.86 13.15
N ASP A 122 8.46 2.40 11.94
CA ASP A 122 9.86 2.10 11.58
C ASP A 122 10.63 3.39 11.23
N GLY A 123 9.91 4.44 10.82
CA GLY A 123 10.48 5.73 10.46
C GLY A 123 9.55 6.58 9.62
N ALA A 124 10.06 7.71 9.15
CA ALA A 124 9.37 8.59 8.22
C ALA A 124 10.37 9.27 7.29
N SER A 125 9.91 9.68 6.11
CA SER A 125 10.76 10.34 5.12
C SER A 125 9.96 11.35 4.29
N ASP A 126 10.58 12.48 3.98
CA ASP A 126 10.17 13.38 2.91
C ASP A 126 11.02 13.11 1.68
N HIS A 127 10.38 12.68 0.60
CA HIS A 127 11.03 12.36 -0.68
C HIS A 127 11.02 13.51 -1.68
N GLY A 128 10.53 14.69 -1.26
CA GLY A 128 10.30 15.83 -2.14
C GLY A 128 9.04 15.67 -3.00
N THR A 129 8.74 14.48 -3.45
CA THR A 129 7.50 14.14 -4.19
C THR A 129 6.35 13.78 -3.25
N HIS A 130 6.64 13.23 -2.08
CA HIS A 130 5.66 12.79 -1.09
C HIS A 130 6.27 12.75 0.31
N GLU A 131 5.43 12.84 1.32
CA GLU A 131 5.76 12.54 2.71
C GLU A 131 5.25 11.14 3.04
N ALA A 132 6.04 10.34 3.78
CA ALA A 132 5.75 8.95 4.07
C ALA A 132 6.07 8.57 5.52
N ILE A 133 5.23 7.69 6.09
CA ILE A 133 5.41 7.04 7.39
C ILE A 133 5.53 5.54 7.14
N TYR A 134 6.57 4.91 7.65
CA TYR A 134 6.85 3.48 7.50
C TYR A 134 6.56 2.72 8.77
N LEU A 135 5.87 1.59 8.67
CA LEU A 135 5.52 0.74 9.80
C LEU A 135 5.31 -0.72 9.35
N ARG A 136 5.00 -1.57 10.31
CA ARG A 136 4.63 -2.96 10.06
C ARG A 136 3.20 -3.22 10.49
N ASP A 137 2.48 -4.00 9.68
CA ASP A 137 1.19 -4.53 10.08
C ASP A 137 1.34 -5.68 11.10
N PRO A 138 0.24 -6.27 11.64
CA PRO A 138 0.32 -7.37 12.59
C PRO A 138 1.09 -8.60 12.10
N ASP A 139 1.13 -8.85 10.80
CA ASP A 139 1.86 -9.97 10.18
C ASP A 139 3.26 -9.58 9.66
N GLN A 140 3.76 -8.40 10.06
CA GLN A 140 5.06 -7.85 9.69
C GLN A 140 5.17 -7.48 8.20
N ASN A 141 4.05 -7.35 7.48
CA ASN A 141 4.07 -6.75 6.16
C ASN A 141 4.46 -5.28 6.26
N GLY A 142 5.35 -4.82 5.38
CA GLY A 142 5.70 -3.41 5.30
C GLY A 142 4.51 -2.57 4.82
N LEU A 143 4.28 -1.45 5.49
CA LEU A 143 3.35 -0.41 5.08
C LEU A 143 4.08 0.91 4.92
N GLU A 144 3.68 1.65 3.89
CA GLU A 144 4.01 3.06 3.70
C GLU A 144 2.69 3.83 3.69
N LEU A 145 2.47 4.70 4.66
CA LEU A 145 1.36 5.66 4.63
C LEU A 145 1.90 6.93 4.01
N ALA A 146 1.37 7.35 2.87
CA ALA A 146 1.96 8.42 2.07
C ALA A 146 0.93 9.48 1.64
N TRP A 147 1.40 10.71 1.51
CA TRP A 147 0.70 11.79 0.84
C TRP A 147 1.58 12.38 -0.26
N ASP A 148 1.08 12.31 -1.50
CA ASP A 148 1.77 12.90 -2.65
C ASP A 148 1.56 14.42 -2.66
N ARG A 149 2.66 15.17 -2.85
CA ARG A 149 2.60 16.59 -3.19
C ARG A 149 1.96 16.79 -4.57
N PRO A 150 1.36 17.95 -4.84
CA PRO A 150 0.98 18.30 -6.20
C PRO A 150 2.17 18.11 -7.17
N GLU A 151 1.94 17.59 -8.36
CA GLU A 151 3.00 17.29 -9.34
C GLU A 151 3.83 18.53 -9.71
N SER A 152 3.21 19.74 -9.64
CA SER A 152 3.89 21.03 -9.83
C SER A 152 5.04 21.28 -8.86
N ASP A 153 4.99 20.66 -7.68
CA ASP A 153 5.92 20.86 -6.57
C ASP A 153 7.02 19.79 -6.52
N TRP A 154 6.94 18.81 -7.42
CA TRP A 154 7.92 17.72 -7.46
C TRP A 154 9.29 18.22 -7.91
N PRO A 155 10.37 17.90 -7.19
CA PRO A 155 11.71 18.34 -7.51
C PRO A 155 12.17 17.75 -8.84
N ARG A 156 12.69 18.62 -9.72
CA ARG A 156 13.20 18.23 -11.03
C ARG A 156 14.60 18.79 -11.26
N ASP A 157 15.40 18.07 -12.04
CA ASP A 157 16.71 18.56 -12.48
C ASP A 157 16.59 19.53 -13.68
N ALA A 158 17.73 20.02 -14.16
CA ALA A 158 17.78 20.96 -15.29
C ALA A 158 17.22 20.37 -16.60
N GLU A 159 17.18 19.05 -16.70
CA GLU A 159 16.62 18.32 -17.86
C GLU A 159 15.14 17.93 -17.66
N GLY A 160 14.51 18.38 -16.56
CA GLY A 160 13.10 18.12 -16.24
C GLY A 160 12.81 16.72 -15.66
N ARG A 161 13.83 15.92 -15.34
CA ARG A 161 13.67 14.59 -14.74
C ARG A 161 13.44 14.72 -13.25
N LEU A 162 12.62 13.82 -12.68
CA LEU A 162 12.38 13.78 -11.24
C LEU A 162 13.70 13.54 -10.48
N ARG A 163 13.91 14.33 -9.42
CA ARG A 163 14.99 14.12 -8.47
C ARG A 163 14.47 13.32 -7.28
N SER A 164 15.21 12.32 -6.86
CA SER A 164 14.97 11.65 -5.59
C SER A 164 15.63 12.45 -4.47
N GLU A 165 14.84 12.89 -3.52
CA GLU A 165 15.30 13.56 -2.31
C GLU A 165 15.01 12.66 -1.10
N ARG A 166 15.69 12.90 0.00
CA ARG A 166 15.41 12.21 1.25
C ARG A 166 15.76 13.12 2.42
N ALA A 167 14.74 13.57 3.11
CA ALA A 167 14.85 14.37 4.32
C ALA A 167 14.02 13.76 5.45
N ALA A 168 14.30 14.11 6.67
CA ALA A 168 13.40 13.81 7.78
C ALA A 168 12.21 14.76 7.71
N PRO A 169 10.95 14.26 7.72
CA PRO A 169 9.79 15.14 7.79
C PRO A 169 9.66 15.73 9.20
N ASP A 170 9.04 16.90 9.30
CA ASP A 170 8.62 17.45 10.59
C ASP A 170 7.33 16.74 11.05
N LEU A 171 7.48 15.73 11.90
CA LEU A 171 6.36 14.96 12.42
C LEU A 171 5.43 15.79 13.33
N ALA A 172 5.95 16.83 14.00
CA ALA A 172 5.11 17.70 14.82
C ALA A 172 4.21 18.57 13.93
N ASP A 173 4.76 19.11 12.85
CA ASP A 173 4.01 19.86 11.85
C ASP A 173 3.00 18.96 11.09
N LEU A 174 3.39 17.71 10.78
CA LEU A 174 2.47 16.73 10.18
C LEU A 174 1.31 16.38 11.11
N LEU A 175 1.56 16.21 12.41
CA LEU A 175 0.50 15.99 13.41
C LEU A 175 -0.43 17.21 13.54
N ALA A 176 0.13 18.42 13.51
CA ALA A 176 -0.67 19.65 13.55
C ALA A 176 -1.57 19.80 12.33
N ALA A 177 -1.13 19.36 11.15
CA ALA A 177 -1.94 19.38 9.94
C ALA A 177 -3.25 18.58 10.06
N ALA A 178 -3.31 17.58 10.96
CA ALA A 178 -4.53 16.82 11.22
C ALA A 178 -5.68 17.66 11.80
N ASP A 179 -5.39 18.85 12.34
CA ASP A 179 -6.42 19.76 12.89
C ASP A 179 -7.22 20.46 11.76
N ASP A 180 -6.75 20.34 10.50
CA ASP A 180 -7.40 20.89 9.31
C ASP A 180 -8.34 19.86 8.61
N LEU A 181 -8.57 18.68 9.23
CA LEU A 181 -9.39 17.60 8.66
C LEU A 181 -10.94 17.78 9.04
#